data_0e757489542cd9f07063dcb7a99e23ef
#
_entry.id   0e757489542cd9f07063dcb7a99e23ef
#
_cell.length_a   1.000
_cell.length_b   1.000
_cell.length_c   1.000
_cell.angle_alpha   90.00
_cell.angle_beta   90.00
_cell.angle_gamma   90.00
#
_symmetry.space_group_name_H-M   'P 1'
#
loop_
_entity.id
_entity.type
_entity.pdbx_description
1 polymer ?
#
loop_
_entity_poly.entity_id
_entity_poly.type
_entity_poly.pdbx_seq_one_letter_code
_entity_poly.pdbx_strand_id
1 'polypeptide(L)'
;MIIGNNVGISYCAITCSKSIWIGDNVLIGSGCKIYDTDFHPIDSRYGDTMDNSRSGSEKIVLEDGCFVGAHSIILKGVTIGKNAVIGAGSVVAKDVPAGEIWAGNPVKYIRTISD
;
A
#
# COMPACT_ATOMS: atom_id res chain seq x y z
N MET A 1 -7.21 0.90 -11.84
CA MET A 1 -6.34 -0.09 -11.16
C MET A 1 -5.86 -1.11 -12.17
N ILE A 2 -4.58 -1.45 -12.13
CA ILE A 2 -3.97 -2.44 -13.01
C ILE A 2 -3.39 -3.54 -12.14
N ILE A 3 -3.74 -4.78 -12.43
CA ILE A 3 -3.28 -5.95 -11.68
C ILE A 3 -2.60 -6.90 -12.67
N GLY A 4 -1.37 -7.29 -12.37
CA GLY A 4 -0.58 -8.20 -13.19
C GLY A 4 -1.00 -9.66 -13.07
N ASN A 5 -0.11 -10.56 -13.45
CA ASN A 5 -0.34 -12.00 -13.49
C ASN A 5 0.06 -12.66 -12.17
N ASN A 6 -0.64 -13.74 -11.82
CA ASN A 6 -0.34 -14.56 -10.62
C ASN A 6 -0.38 -13.75 -9.32
N VAL A 7 -1.33 -12.83 -9.20
CA VAL A 7 -1.51 -12.02 -7.99
C VAL A 7 -2.45 -12.75 -7.05
N GLY A 8 -2.02 -12.93 -5.79
CA GLY A 8 -2.85 -13.49 -4.73
C GLY A 8 -3.36 -12.40 -3.81
N ILE A 9 -4.67 -12.26 -3.71
CA ILE A 9 -5.33 -11.27 -2.84
C ILE A 9 -6.45 -11.98 -2.08
N SER A 10 -6.45 -11.86 -0.74
CA SER A 10 -7.46 -12.50 0.11
C SER A 10 -8.12 -11.46 1.01
N TYR A 11 -9.43 -11.29 0.88
CA TYR A 11 -10.24 -10.45 1.78
C TYR A 11 -9.63 -9.08 2.07
N CYS A 12 -9.23 -8.36 1.02
CA CYS A 12 -8.64 -7.04 1.15
C CYS A 12 -9.63 -5.95 0.76
N ALA A 13 -9.52 -4.80 1.41
CA ALA A 13 -10.23 -3.60 1.00
C ALA A 13 -9.27 -2.74 0.17
N ILE A 14 -9.57 -2.57 -1.10
CA ILE A 14 -8.75 -1.76 -2.01
C ILE A 14 -9.62 -0.63 -2.53
N THR A 15 -9.20 0.61 -2.26
CA THR A 15 -9.89 1.79 -2.75
C THR A 15 -8.97 2.56 -3.68
N CYS A 16 -9.37 2.67 -4.94
CA CYS A 16 -8.60 3.31 -5.99
C CYS A 16 -9.34 4.56 -6.49
N SER A 17 -8.81 5.72 -6.12
CA SER A 17 -9.32 7.01 -6.56
C SER A 17 -8.54 7.56 -7.75
N LYS A 18 -7.23 7.38 -7.74
CA LYS A 18 -6.32 7.83 -8.78
C LYS A 18 -5.72 6.66 -9.55
N SER A 19 -4.84 5.89 -8.91
CA SER A 19 -4.19 4.77 -9.57
C SER A 19 -3.56 3.82 -8.56
N ILE A 20 -3.79 2.53 -8.75
CA ILE A 20 -3.10 1.47 -8.01
C ILE A 20 -2.60 0.46 -9.04
N TRP A 21 -1.28 0.23 -9.03
CA TRP A 21 -0.62 -0.74 -9.92
C TRP A 21 -0.06 -1.87 -9.08
N ILE A 22 -0.46 -3.08 -9.41
CA ILE A 22 0.03 -4.30 -8.76
C ILE A 22 0.72 -5.13 -9.83
N GLY A 23 2.00 -5.38 -9.63
CA GLY A 23 2.82 -6.13 -10.58
C GLY A 23 2.52 -7.62 -10.58
N ASP A 24 3.40 -8.39 -11.21
CA ASP A 24 3.26 -9.85 -11.32
C ASP A 24 3.74 -10.53 -10.04
N ASN A 25 3.13 -11.66 -9.71
CA ASN A 25 3.54 -12.52 -8.60
C ASN A 25 3.50 -11.83 -7.24
N VAL A 26 2.64 -10.84 -7.08
CA VAL A 26 2.45 -10.13 -5.81
C VAL A 26 1.50 -10.92 -4.93
N LEU A 27 1.82 -11.04 -3.65
CA LEU A 27 0.93 -11.66 -2.66
C LEU A 27 0.50 -10.61 -1.63
N ILE A 28 -0.80 -10.50 -1.44
CA ILE A 28 -1.38 -9.58 -0.45
C ILE A 28 -2.19 -10.41 0.55
N GLY A 29 -1.74 -10.42 1.78
CA GLY A 29 -2.36 -11.21 2.84
C GLY A 29 -3.74 -10.72 3.22
N SER A 30 -4.48 -11.56 3.92
CA SER A 30 -5.85 -11.32 4.32
C SER A 30 -5.97 -10.08 5.21
N GLY A 31 -7.04 -9.33 5.03
CA GLY A 31 -7.37 -8.19 5.88
C GLY A 31 -6.56 -6.91 5.60
N CYS A 32 -5.79 -6.88 4.51
CA CYS A 32 -5.07 -5.68 4.13
C CYS A 32 -6.00 -4.59 3.65
N LYS A 33 -5.56 -3.34 3.83
CA LYS A 33 -6.25 -2.16 3.33
C LYS A 33 -5.28 -1.37 2.46
N ILE A 34 -5.68 -1.09 1.22
CA ILE A 34 -4.85 -0.38 0.26
C ILE A 34 -5.66 0.81 -0.24
N TYR A 35 -5.23 2.02 0.13
CA TYR A 35 -5.96 3.24 -0.18
C TYR A 35 -5.04 4.25 -0.84
N ASP A 36 -5.34 4.65 -2.07
CA ASP A 36 -4.60 5.71 -2.75
C ASP A 36 -5.14 7.11 -2.44
N THR A 37 -6.03 7.23 -1.48
CA THR A 37 -6.68 8.50 -1.12
C THR A 37 -6.85 8.62 0.39
N ASP A 38 -6.86 9.87 0.88
CA ASP A 38 -7.25 10.18 2.26
C ASP A 38 -8.77 10.20 2.44
N PHE A 39 -9.55 9.98 1.37
CA PHE A 39 -11.01 10.07 1.31
C PHE A 39 -11.54 11.48 1.46
N HIS A 40 -10.97 12.27 2.38
CA HIS A 40 -11.38 13.66 2.66
C HIS A 40 -10.15 14.54 2.75
N PRO A 41 -10.26 15.84 2.46
CA PRO A 41 -9.16 16.78 2.68
C PRO A 41 -8.80 16.79 4.16
N ILE A 42 -7.56 16.51 4.47
CA ILE A 42 -7.10 16.49 5.87
C ILE A 42 -7.15 17.89 6.46
N ASP A 43 -6.74 18.89 5.68
CA ASP A 43 -6.61 20.27 6.15
C ASP A 43 -7.96 20.96 6.40
N SER A 44 -9.02 20.54 5.72
CA SER A 44 -10.31 21.23 5.75
C SER A 44 -11.49 20.34 6.13
N ARG A 45 -11.22 19.17 6.69
CA ARG A 45 -12.29 18.21 7.01
C ARG A 45 -13.26 18.69 8.09
N TYR A 46 -12.89 19.72 8.84
CA TYR A 46 -13.73 20.30 9.87
C TYR A 46 -14.47 21.54 9.39
N GLY A 47 -14.41 21.86 8.10
CA GLY A 47 -15.20 22.93 7.53
C GLY A 47 -16.68 22.55 7.39
N ASP A 48 -17.48 23.50 6.96
CA ASP A 48 -18.93 23.31 6.83
C ASP A 48 -19.32 22.27 5.79
N THR A 49 -18.46 22.05 4.80
CA THR A 49 -18.70 21.08 3.73
C THR A 49 -17.51 20.16 3.54
N MET A 50 -17.81 18.88 3.31
CA MET A 50 -16.82 17.89 2.94
C MET A 50 -16.67 17.90 1.42
N ASP A 51 -15.63 18.54 0.94
CA ASP A 51 -15.33 18.58 -0.49
C ASP A 51 -14.34 17.50 -0.86
N ASN A 52 -14.83 16.34 -1.31
CA ASN A 52 -14.00 15.19 -1.65
C ASN A 52 -13.12 15.42 -2.89
N SER A 53 -13.41 16.44 -3.69
CA SER A 53 -12.54 16.77 -4.83
C SER A 53 -11.16 17.24 -4.39
N ARG A 54 -11.02 17.67 -3.12
CA ARG A 54 -9.76 18.12 -2.54
C ARG A 54 -9.06 17.02 -1.72
N SER A 55 -9.61 15.82 -1.70
CA SER A 55 -8.96 14.69 -1.04
C SER A 55 -7.60 14.41 -1.66
N GLY A 56 -6.59 14.22 -0.83
CA GLY A 56 -5.26 13.85 -1.31
C GLY A 56 -5.27 12.44 -1.89
N SER A 57 -4.93 12.31 -3.17
CA SER A 57 -4.82 11.02 -3.84
C SER A 57 -3.48 10.94 -4.56
N GLU A 58 -2.75 9.85 -4.35
CA GLU A 58 -1.45 9.61 -4.98
C GLU A 58 -1.33 8.14 -5.34
N LYS A 59 -0.72 7.86 -6.49
CA LYS A 59 -0.55 6.52 -7.01
C LYS A 59 0.16 5.59 -6.03
N ILE A 60 -0.34 4.37 -5.92
CA ILE A 60 0.32 3.26 -5.20
C ILE A 60 0.87 2.28 -6.23
N VAL A 61 2.10 1.81 -6.00
CA VAL A 61 2.73 0.81 -6.85
C VAL A 61 3.26 -0.33 -5.99
N LEU A 62 2.79 -1.54 -6.27
CA LEU A 62 3.32 -2.77 -5.68
C LEU A 62 4.07 -3.48 -6.80
N GLU A 63 5.41 -3.45 -6.74
CA GLU A 63 6.24 -4.00 -7.81
C GLU A 63 6.29 -5.53 -7.76
N ASP A 64 6.79 -6.13 -8.83
CA ASP A 64 6.75 -7.59 -9.01
C ASP A 64 7.33 -8.34 -7.81
N GLY A 65 6.65 -9.40 -7.42
CA GLY A 65 7.13 -10.34 -6.40
C GLY A 65 7.06 -9.84 -4.97
N CYS A 66 6.57 -8.63 -4.70
CA CYS A 66 6.48 -8.17 -3.33
C CYS A 66 5.41 -8.94 -2.54
N PHE A 67 5.59 -9.01 -1.24
CA PHE A 67 4.68 -9.70 -0.32
C PHE A 67 4.21 -8.72 0.75
N VAL A 68 2.91 -8.55 0.87
CA VAL A 68 2.30 -7.71 1.91
C VAL A 68 1.64 -8.60 2.94
N GLY A 69 2.16 -8.61 4.15
CA GLY A 69 1.65 -9.44 5.24
C GLY A 69 0.24 -9.05 5.65
N ALA A 70 -0.48 -10.01 6.23
CA ALA A 70 -1.89 -9.85 6.60
C ALA A 70 -2.12 -8.62 7.50
N HIS A 71 -3.28 -8.00 7.35
CA HIS A 71 -3.73 -6.86 8.16
C HIS A 71 -2.84 -5.62 8.04
N SER A 72 -2.07 -5.50 6.98
CA SER A 72 -1.28 -4.30 6.72
C SER A 72 -2.12 -3.23 6.05
N ILE A 73 -1.71 -1.97 6.22
CA ILE A 73 -2.35 -0.82 5.60
C ILE A 73 -1.33 -0.12 4.72
N ILE A 74 -1.64 0.02 3.43
CA ILE A 74 -0.80 0.71 2.46
C ILE A 74 -1.48 2.02 2.11
N LEU A 75 -0.78 3.12 2.35
CA LEU A 75 -1.32 4.45 2.17
C LEU A 75 -0.88 5.08 0.84
N LYS A 76 -1.51 6.18 0.49
CA LYS A 76 -1.28 6.88 -0.79
C LYS A 76 0.19 7.18 -1.03
N GLY A 77 0.59 7.16 -2.29
CA GLY A 77 1.94 7.57 -2.71
C GLY A 77 3.02 6.54 -2.49
N VAL A 78 2.70 5.37 -1.93
CA VAL A 78 3.71 4.36 -1.57
C VAL A 78 4.06 3.50 -2.77
N THR A 79 5.37 3.27 -2.95
CA THR A 79 5.91 2.24 -3.85
C THR A 79 6.59 1.18 -3.01
N ILE A 80 6.13 -0.06 -3.16
CA ILE A 80 6.79 -1.22 -2.56
C ILE A 80 7.60 -1.90 -3.64
N GLY A 81 8.92 -1.96 -3.44
CA GLY A 81 9.87 -2.40 -4.45
C GLY A 81 9.81 -3.90 -4.72
N LYS A 82 10.45 -4.33 -5.81
CA LYS A 82 10.46 -5.73 -6.24
C LYS A 82 10.95 -6.65 -5.13
N ASN A 83 10.21 -7.73 -4.91
CA ASN A 83 10.53 -8.76 -3.93
C ASN A 83 10.64 -8.26 -2.49
N ALA A 84 10.20 -7.04 -2.21
CA ALA A 84 10.17 -6.53 -0.84
C ALA A 84 9.08 -7.26 -0.04
N VAL A 85 9.27 -7.32 1.27
CA VAL A 85 8.34 -7.98 2.19
C VAL A 85 7.89 -6.99 3.26
N ILE A 86 6.60 -6.87 3.41
CA ILE A 86 5.98 -6.10 4.49
C ILE A 86 5.46 -7.08 5.54
N GLY A 87 5.95 -6.96 6.77
CA GLY A 87 5.48 -7.80 7.86
C GLY A 87 4.01 -7.55 8.20
N ALA A 88 3.35 -8.56 8.74
CA ALA A 88 1.93 -8.47 9.07
C ALA A 88 1.64 -7.32 10.05
N GLY A 89 0.47 -6.69 9.89
CA GLY A 89 0.02 -5.64 10.80
C GLY A 89 0.76 -4.31 10.65
N SER A 90 1.45 -4.09 9.54
CA SER A 90 2.24 -2.88 9.31
C SER A 90 1.40 -1.75 8.74
N VAL A 91 1.83 -0.52 9.02
CA VAL A 91 1.27 0.69 8.39
C VAL A 91 2.35 1.32 7.51
N VAL A 92 2.16 1.29 6.19
CA VAL A 92 3.15 1.71 5.22
C VAL A 92 2.75 3.07 4.65
N ALA A 93 3.49 4.10 5.05
CA ALA A 93 3.25 5.48 4.62
C ALA A 93 4.44 6.05 3.83
N LYS A 94 5.43 5.23 3.52
CA LYS A 94 6.60 5.64 2.73
C LYS A 94 7.09 4.47 1.88
N ASP A 95 7.90 4.78 0.88
CA ASP A 95 8.41 3.77 -0.05
C ASP A 95 9.28 2.73 0.66
N VAL A 96 9.17 1.49 0.19
CA VAL A 96 9.98 0.37 0.68
C VAL A 96 10.87 -0.10 -0.47
N PRO A 97 12.21 -0.07 -0.31
CA PRO A 97 13.11 -0.47 -1.37
C PRO A 97 13.00 -1.94 -1.75
N ALA A 98 13.38 -2.26 -2.98
CA ALA A 98 13.40 -3.63 -3.48
C ALA A 98 14.27 -4.54 -2.60
N GLY A 99 13.82 -5.76 -2.38
CA GLY A 99 14.59 -6.78 -1.68
C GLY A 99 14.75 -6.54 -0.17
N GLU A 100 13.98 -5.64 0.40
CA GLU A 100 14.06 -5.35 1.84
C GLU A 100 12.80 -5.80 2.57
N ILE A 101 12.98 -6.14 3.83
CA ILE A 101 11.88 -6.49 4.74
C ILE A 101 11.68 -5.32 5.70
N TRP A 102 10.46 -4.80 5.70
CA TRP A 102 10.05 -3.71 6.59
C TRP A 102 8.79 -4.13 7.35
N ALA A 103 8.66 -3.66 8.58
CA ALA A 103 7.49 -3.99 9.41
C ALA A 103 7.25 -2.92 10.46
N GLY A 104 6.04 -2.90 11.01
CA GLY A 104 5.66 -2.07 12.14
C GLY A 104 4.71 -0.95 11.79
N ASN A 105 4.40 -0.14 12.79
CA ASN A 105 3.56 1.05 12.68
C ASN A 105 4.20 2.20 13.46
N PRO A 106 4.81 3.19 12.79
CA PRO A 106 5.05 3.23 11.34
C PRO A 106 6.05 2.15 10.91
N VAL A 107 5.96 1.77 9.64
CA VAL A 107 6.84 0.74 9.08
C VAL A 107 8.31 1.16 9.18
N LYS A 108 9.18 0.20 9.53
CA LYS A 108 10.63 0.44 9.64
C LYS A 108 11.41 -0.69 9.02
N TYR A 109 12.61 -0.38 8.55
CA TYR A 109 13.54 -1.36 7.99
C TYR A 109 13.89 -2.43 9.01
N ILE A 110 13.81 -3.69 8.61
CA ILE A 110 14.19 -4.84 9.43
C ILE A 110 15.52 -5.41 8.92
N ARG A 111 15.56 -5.83 7.66
CA ARG A 111 16.76 -6.37 7.04
C ARG A 111 16.61 -6.46 5.52
N THR A 112 17.71 -6.68 4.84
CA THR A 112 17.73 -6.95 3.41
C THR A 112 17.65 -8.46 3.18
N ILE A 113 16.89 -8.88 2.19
CA ILE A 113 16.79 -10.29 1.84
C ILE A 113 18.11 -10.70 1.18
N SER A 114 18.72 -11.76 1.72
CA SER A 114 19.94 -12.33 1.17
C SER A 114 19.61 -13.58 0.38
N ASP A 115 20.27 -13.71 -0.74
CA ASP A 115 20.17 -14.93 -1.55
C ASP A 115 21.02 -16.06 -0.96
#